data_c0387e15baa2c0e7548ecdd2edcce755
#
_entry.id   c0387e15baa2c0e7548ecdd2edcce755
#
_cell.length_a   1.000
_cell.length_b   1.000
_cell.length_c   1.000
_cell.angle_alpha   90.00
_cell.angle_beta   90.00
_cell.angle_gamma   90.00
#
_symmetry.space_group_name_H-M   'P 1'
#
loop_
_entity.id
_entity.type
_entity.pdbx_description
1 polymer ?
#
loop_
_entity_poly.entity_id
_entity_poly.type
_entity_poly.pdbx_seq_one_letter_code
_entity_poly.pdbx_strand_id
1 'polypeptide(L)'
;ETLFMDDIIQKAHLDREIDAVLAGVTTVLDAGAGAGRFSIPLAKRGFEVTHLDISDSMLAKAREMAEAAGVADRMVFVKSRITELAGYPNGSFDLVICVDAPVSYVYPKHNQVLGDFVRIARKAVVVSVASRLGFFPYWYNPAQKHQYLVDQDVDDSIMKWYPLPTDETWEGWRPDFEDQRRFLDTGLLEDPDVVFAKMERGETPWPVTYCFLPEELARVLREAGLQNVRLSGPGALSRTIPQPLLKKLLFNPTLRQKFLDICYEFDSHPSVCGMGKDTVVASGVKG
;
A
#
# COMPACT_ATOMS: atom_id res chain seq x y z
N GLU A 1 15.12 -7.16 4.17
CA GLU A 1 14.61 -8.13 5.17
C GLU A 1 13.22 -7.69 5.60
N THR A 2 12.26 -8.62 5.69
CA THR A 2 10.87 -8.27 5.97
C THR A 2 10.70 -8.13 7.48
N LEU A 3 10.34 -6.94 7.95
CA LEU A 3 10.17 -6.66 9.37
C LEU A 3 8.84 -7.24 9.91
N PHE A 4 7.76 -7.13 9.14
CA PHE A 4 6.44 -7.56 9.55
C PHE A 4 5.93 -8.75 8.73
N MET A 5 5.25 -9.68 9.39
CA MET A 5 4.66 -10.87 8.75
C MET A 5 3.55 -10.52 7.75
N ASP A 6 2.82 -9.45 8.00
CA ASP A 6 1.78 -8.96 7.10
C ASP A 6 2.35 -8.40 5.79
N ASP A 7 3.59 -7.89 5.78
CA ASP A 7 4.26 -7.50 4.53
C ASP A 7 4.46 -8.69 3.59
N ILE A 8 4.64 -9.89 4.14
CA ILE A 8 4.75 -11.13 3.35
C ILE A 8 3.41 -11.43 2.67
N ILE A 9 2.30 -11.29 3.42
CA ILE A 9 0.94 -11.56 2.92
C ILE A 9 0.56 -10.50 1.90
N GLN A 10 0.77 -9.22 2.23
CA GLN A 10 0.48 -8.10 1.35
C GLN A 10 1.26 -8.21 0.04
N LYS A 11 2.57 -8.50 0.12
CA LYS A 11 3.39 -8.67 -1.08
C LYS A 11 2.91 -9.83 -1.94
N ALA A 12 2.63 -10.99 -1.35
CA ALA A 12 2.13 -12.14 -2.09
C ALA A 12 0.79 -11.85 -2.78
N HIS A 13 -0.05 -11.06 -2.13
CA HIS A 13 -1.33 -10.61 -2.67
C HIS A 13 -1.15 -9.66 -3.85
N LEU A 14 -0.31 -8.62 -3.68
CA LEU A 14 0.00 -7.66 -4.73
C LEU A 14 0.69 -8.31 -5.94
N ASP A 15 1.61 -9.24 -5.71
CA ASP A 15 2.25 -10.02 -6.79
C ASP A 15 1.19 -10.74 -7.63
N ARG A 16 0.17 -11.35 -7.01
CA ARG A 16 -0.92 -12.03 -7.74
C ARG A 16 -1.81 -11.06 -8.52
N GLU A 17 -2.14 -9.92 -7.94
CA GLU A 17 -2.93 -8.90 -8.63
C GLU A 17 -2.18 -8.33 -9.84
N ILE A 18 -0.88 -8.11 -9.70
CA ILE A 18 -0.02 -7.69 -10.80
C ILE A 18 0.06 -8.80 -11.85
N ASP A 19 0.36 -10.04 -11.45
CA ASP A 19 0.49 -11.19 -12.36
C ASP A 19 -0.77 -11.42 -13.19
N ALA A 20 -1.94 -11.22 -12.60
CA ALA A 20 -3.23 -11.41 -13.28
C ALA A 20 -3.48 -10.42 -14.44
N VAL A 21 -2.73 -9.32 -14.52
CA VAL A 21 -2.88 -8.28 -15.54
C VAL A 21 -1.67 -8.14 -16.49
N LEU A 22 -0.66 -9.00 -16.36
CA LEU A 22 0.58 -8.91 -17.15
C LEU A 22 0.48 -9.41 -18.60
N ALA A 23 -0.63 -10.05 -18.98
CA ALA A 23 -0.77 -10.57 -20.34
C ALA A 23 -0.59 -9.47 -21.40
N GLY A 24 0.44 -9.62 -22.25
CA GLY A 24 0.78 -8.67 -23.31
C GLY A 24 1.32 -7.32 -22.82
N VAL A 25 1.67 -7.16 -21.54
CA VAL A 25 2.38 -5.99 -21.01
C VAL A 25 3.84 -6.02 -21.45
N THR A 26 4.39 -4.85 -21.76
CA THR A 26 5.81 -4.63 -22.06
C THR A 26 6.36 -3.51 -21.21
N THR A 27 5.61 -2.42 -21.07
CA THR A 27 6.03 -1.21 -20.35
C THR A 27 5.22 -1.02 -19.07
N VAL A 28 5.92 -0.73 -17.96
CA VAL A 28 5.32 -0.55 -16.64
C VAL A 28 5.74 0.80 -16.06
N LEU A 29 4.79 1.56 -15.53
CA LEU A 29 5.07 2.64 -14.59
C LEU A 29 4.86 2.11 -13.17
N ASP A 30 5.87 2.19 -12.33
CA ASP A 30 5.78 2.01 -10.88
C ASP A 30 5.85 3.39 -10.24
N ALA A 31 4.70 3.88 -9.71
CA ALA A 31 4.51 5.25 -9.24
C ALA A 31 4.54 5.32 -7.71
N GLY A 32 5.52 6.02 -7.15
CA GLY A 32 5.83 5.98 -5.71
C GLY A 32 6.59 4.70 -5.36
N ALA A 33 7.54 4.32 -6.22
CA ALA A 33 8.16 2.99 -6.26
C ALA A 33 9.16 2.70 -5.13
N GLY A 34 9.51 3.70 -4.30
CA GLY A 34 10.41 3.56 -3.17
C GLY A 34 11.77 2.98 -3.55
N ALA A 35 12.23 1.96 -2.83
CA ALA A 35 13.50 1.28 -3.10
C ALA A 35 13.42 0.19 -4.19
N GLY A 36 12.30 0.07 -4.92
CA GLY A 36 12.17 -0.85 -6.06
C GLY A 36 11.62 -2.23 -5.73
N ARG A 37 10.82 -2.35 -4.66
CA ARG A 37 10.21 -3.61 -4.19
C ARG A 37 9.46 -4.37 -5.29
N PHE A 38 8.82 -3.66 -6.22
CA PHE A 38 8.08 -4.21 -7.35
C PHE A 38 8.77 -3.95 -8.69
N SER A 39 9.39 -2.78 -8.88
CA SER A 39 10.11 -2.42 -10.11
C SER A 39 11.21 -3.41 -10.45
N ILE A 40 12.08 -3.76 -9.49
CA ILE A 40 13.23 -4.65 -9.74
C ILE A 40 12.78 -6.08 -10.11
N PRO A 41 11.83 -6.72 -9.39
CA PRO A 41 11.27 -8.02 -9.82
C PRO A 41 10.65 -8.00 -11.20
N LEU A 42 9.94 -6.93 -11.58
CA LEU A 42 9.36 -6.77 -12.91
C LEU A 42 10.46 -6.63 -13.99
N ALA A 43 11.49 -5.82 -13.74
CA ALA A 43 12.64 -5.68 -14.63
C ALA A 43 13.39 -7.02 -14.82
N LYS A 44 13.55 -7.84 -13.76
CA LYS A 44 14.10 -9.18 -13.84
C LYS A 44 13.29 -10.13 -14.73
N ARG A 45 12.00 -9.90 -14.85
CA ARG A 45 11.08 -10.66 -15.71
C ARG A 45 11.08 -10.16 -17.16
N GLY A 46 11.85 -9.11 -17.46
CA GLY A 46 12.06 -8.59 -18.82
C GLY A 46 11.19 -7.39 -19.18
N PHE A 47 10.40 -6.84 -18.23
CA PHE A 47 9.60 -5.62 -18.47
C PHE A 47 10.50 -4.37 -18.50
N GLU A 48 10.13 -3.39 -19.31
CA GLU A 48 10.70 -2.04 -19.29
C GLU A 48 9.96 -1.23 -18.20
N VAL A 49 10.70 -0.81 -17.17
CA VAL A 49 10.08 -0.20 -15.98
C VAL A 49 10.48 1.27 -15.85
N THR A 50 9.50 2.16 -15.82
CA THR A 50 9.69 3.53 -15.33
C THR A 50 9.44 3.53 -13.83
N HIS A 51 10.52 3.75 -13.07
CA HIS A 51 10.52 3.81 -11.61
C HIS A 51 10.44 5.27 -11.18
N LEU A 52 9.27 5.71 -10.69
CA LEU A 52 9.01 7.09 -10.32
C LEU A 52 8.88 7.22 -8.80
N ASP A 53 9.69 8.09 -8.21
CA ASP A 53 9.61 8.44 -6.78
C ASP A 53 9.97 9.90 -6.55
N ILE A 54 9.49 10.47 -5.44
CA ILE A 54 9.81 11.85 -5.04
C ILE A 54 11.15 11.94 -4.27
N SER A 55 11.57 10.85 -3.64
CA SER A 55 12.71 10.81 -2.71
C SER A 55 14.02 10.49 -3.44
N ASP A 56 15.00 11.40 -3.35
CA ASP A 56 16.34 11.16 -3.90
C ASP A 56 17.02 9.95 -3.25
N SER A 57 16.82 9.74 -1.94
CA SER A 57 17.42 8.61 -1.23
C SER A 57 16.82 7.27 -1.67
N MET A 58 15.50 7.22 -1.94
CA MET A 58 14.85 6.02 -2.46
C MET A 58 15.30 5.72 -3.89
N LEU A 59 15.38 6.74 -4.75
CA LEU A 59 15.89 6.58 -6.12
C LEU A 59 17.34 6.11 -6.14
N ALA A 60 18.19 6.65 -5.26
CA ALA A 60 19.57 6.21 -5.15
C ALA A 60 19.67 4.73 -4.70
N LYS A 61 18.87 4.35 -3.70
CA LYS A 61 18.81 2.97 -3.22
C LYS A 61 18.26 2.01 -4.28
N ALA A 62 17.22 2.42 -5.01
CA ALA A 62 16.66 1.62 -6.09
C ALA A 62 17.67 1.40 -7.24
N ARG A 63 18.49 2.40 -7.60
CA ARG A 63 19.56 2.28 -8.60
C ARG A 63 20.62 1.26 -8.15
N GLU A 64 21.15 1.43 -6.91
CA GLU A 64 22.09 0.48 -6.32
C GLU A 64 21.58 -0.97 -6.38
N MET A 65 20.32 -1.16 -5.97
CA MET A 65 19.71 -2.50 -5.97
C MET A 65 19.44 -3.04 -7.38
N ALA A 66 19.09 -2.20 -8.35
CA ALA A 66 18.89 -2.57 -9.74
C ALA A 66 20.21 -2.95 -10.42
N GLU A 67 21.29 -2.22 -10.15
CA GLU A 67 22.65 -2.53 -10.61
C GLU A 67 23.12 -3.87 -10.03
N ALA A 68 22.98 -4.05 -8.71
CA ALA A 68 23.32 -5.33 -8.06
C ALA A 68 22.50 -6.51 -8.58
N ALA A 69 21.28 -6.25 -9.05
CA ALA A 69 20.38 -7.24 -9.65
C ALA A 69 20.63 -7.48 -11.15
N GLY A 70 21.48 -6.66 -11.81
CA GLY A 70 21.78 -6.73 -13.24
C GLY A 70 20.62 -6.33 -14.15
N VAL A 71 19.75 -5.40 -13.71
CA VAL A 71 18.54 -4.98 -14.46
C VAL A 71 18.42 -3.46 -14.62
N ALA A 72 19.44 -2.70 -14.28
CA ALA A 72 19.39 -1.24 -14.34
C ALA A 72 19.18 -0.71 -15.77
N ASP A 73 19.58 -1.44 -16.80
CA ASP A 73 19.38 -1.14 -18.22
C ASP A 73 17.92 -1.24 -18.67
N ARG A 74 17.06 -1.94 -17.90
CA ARG A 74 15.60 -2.04 -18.11
C ARG A 74 14.80 -1.06 -17.29
N MET A 75 15.46 -0.17 -16.55
CA MET A 75 14.79 0.74 -15.62
C MET A 75 15.14 2.20 -15.94
N VAL A 76 14.10 3.03 -16.06
CA VAL A 76 14.21 4.49 -16.13
C VAL A 76 13.81 5.07 -14.78
N PHE A 77 14.70 5.79 -14.12
CA PHE A 77 14.45 6.38 -12.81
C PHE A 77 14.06 7.85 -12.96
N VAL A 78 12.87 8.18 -12.48
CA VAL A 78 12.28 9.51 -12.61
C VAL A 78 12.03 10.11 -11.23
N LYS A 79 12.62 11.28 -10.95
CA LYS A 79 12.27 12.06 -9.76
C LYS A 79 11.06 12.93 -10.09
N SER A 80 9.88 12.55 -9.57
CA SER A 80 8.64 13.31 -9.73
C SER A 80 7.64 12.96 -8.65
N ARG A 81 6.62 13.81 -8.50
CA ARG A 81 5.45 13.52 -7.67
C ARG A 81 4.42 12.73 -8.47
N ILE A 82 3.71 11.82 -7.82
CA ILE A 82 2.57 11.14 -8.47
C ILE A 82 1.42 12.09 -8.83
N THR A 83 1.44 13.32 -8.33
CA THR A 83 0.50 14.40 -8.69
C THR A 83 0.91 15.19 -9.93
N GLU A 84 2.03 14.86 -10.56
CA GLU A 84 2.63 15.61 -11.69
C GLU A 84 2.70 14.74 -12.96
N LEU A 85 1.63 13.99 -13.25
CA LEU A 85 1.56 13.05 -14.37
C LEU A 85 0.97 13.64 -15.65
N ALA A 86 0.58 14.93 -15.65
CA ALA A 86 -0.06 15.58 -16.80
C ALA A 86 0.82 15.59 -18.07
N GLY A 87 2.16 15.53 -17.92
CA GLY A 87 3.10 15.46 -19.03
C GLY A 87 3.13 14.12 -19.78
N TYR A 88 2.58 13.06 -19.20
CA TYR A 88 2.50 11.76 -19.87
C TYR A 88 1.24 11.71 -20.76
N PRO A 89 1.38 11.38 -22.06
CA PRO A 89 0.24 11.15 -22.94
C PRO A 89 -0.67 10.02 -22.47
N ASN A 90 -1.91 9.98 -22.97
CA ASN A 90 -2.83 8.87 -22.71
C ASN A 90 -2.23 7.55 -23.21
N GLY A 91 -2.29 6.50 -22.40
CA GLY A 91 -1.79 5.18 -22.76
C GLY A 91 -0.27 5.10 -22.92
N SER A 92 0.50 5.91 -22.17
CA SER A 92 1.97 5.90 -22.19
C SER A 92 2.58 4.58 -21.71
N PHE A 93 1.89 3.86 -20.83
CA PHE A 93 2.37 2.61 -20.23
C PHE A 93 1.33 1.52 -20.41
N ASP A 94 1.78 0.28 -20.64
CA ASP A 94 0.84 -0.84 -20.69
C ASP A 94 0.20 -1.08 -19.31
N LEU A 95 1.01 -1.02 -18.25
CA LEU A 95 0.58 -1.21 -16.87
C LEU A 95 1.03 -0.02 -16.00
N VAL A 96 0.14 0.47 -15.17
CA VAL A 96 0.49 1.40 -14.08
C VAL A 96 0.27 0.71 -12.74
N ILE A 97 1.30 0.65 -11.92
CA ILE A 97 1.20 0.22 -10.54
C ILE A 97 1.52 1.38 -9.60
N CYS A 98 0.78 1.46 -8.49
CA CYS A 98 1.04 2.37 -7.39
C CYS A 98 0.64 1.68 -6.09
N VAL A 99 1.61 1.10 -5.41
CA VAL A 99 1.39 0.19 -4.27
C VAL A 99 2.09 0.70 -3.01
N ASP A 100 1.71 0.16 -1.85
CA ASP A 100 2.13 0.65 -0.53
C ASP A 100 1.60 2.06 -0.21
N ALA A 101 0.37 2.37 -0.74
CA ALA A 101 -0.48 3.51 -0.41
C ALA A 101 0.01 4.95 -0.73
N PRO A 102 0.87 5.25 -1.74
CA PRO A 102 1.26 6.63 -2.01
C PRO A 102 0.08 7.56 -2.33
N VAL A 103 -0.99 7.05 -2.95
CA VAL A 103 -2.21 7.81 -3.27
C VAL A 103 -2.89 8.36 -2.02
N SER A 104 -2.80 7.66 -0.90
CA SER A 104 -3.41 8.07 0.37
C SER A 104 -2.78 9.34 0.97
N TYR A 105 -1.53 9.65 0.60
CA TYR A 105 -0.78 10.80 1.13
C TYR A 105 -0.84 12.05 0.26
N VAL A 106 -1.66 12.07 -0.79
CA VAL A 106 -1.76 13.22 -1.71
C VAL A 106 -3.12 13.93 -1.66
N TYR A 107 -3.80 13.85 -0.51
CA TYR A 107 -5.03 14.61 -0.29
C TYR A 107 -4.81 16.13 -0.54
N PRO A 108 -5.73 16.84 -1.20
CA PRO A 108 -7.03 16.40 -1.74
C PRO A 108 -6.96 15.87 -3.19
N LYS A 109 -5.78 15.63 -3.76
CA LYS A 109 -5.58 15.25 -5.19
C LYS A 109 -5.70 13.75 -5.46
N HIS A 110 -5.99 12.92 -4.46
CA HIS A 110 -6.01 11.45 -4.55
C HIS A 110 -6.90 10.93 -5.70
N ASN A 111 -8.11 11.48 -5.88
CA ASN A 111 -9.01 11.08 -6.97
C ASN A 111 -8.49 11.49 -8.35
N GLN A 112 -7.87 12.69 -8.46
CA GLN A 112 -7.21 13.12 -9.69
C GLN A 112 -6.08 12.17 -10.07
N VAL A 113 -5.24 11.78 -9.10
CA VAL A 113 -4.11 10.86 -9.31
C VAL A 113 -4.61 9.50 -9.80
N LEU A 114 -5.67 8.95 -9.20
CA LEU A 114 -6.29 7.71 -9.67
C LEU A 114 -6.80 7.84 -11.12
N GLY A 115 -7.42 8.97 -11.46
CA GLY A 115 -7.83 9.27 -12.84
C GLY A 115 -6.65 9.37 -13.80
N ASP A 116 -5.56 10.01 -13.39
CA ASP A 116 -4.34 10.10 -14.19
C ASP A 116 -3.70 8.72 -14.41
N PHE A 117 -3.68 7.84 -13.41
CA PHE A 117 -3.20 6.45 -13.59
C PHE A 117 -3.99 5.71 -14.65
N VAL A 118 -5.33 5.79 -14.61
CA VAL A 118 -6.18 5.17 -15.62
C VAL A 118 -5.97 5.82 -17.00
N ARG A 119 -5.80 7.13 -17.08
CA ARG A 119 -5.55 7.87 -18.32
C ARG A 119 -4.25 7.43 -19.00
N ILE A 120 -3.16 7.36 -18.25
CA ILE A 120 -1.82 7.02 -18.79
C ILE A 120 -1.61 5.51 -18.98
N ALA A 121 -2.44 4.67 -18.35
CA ALA A 121 -2.44 3.24 -18.61
C ALA A 121 -3.08 2.93 -19.96
N ARG A 122 -2.54 1.94 -20.68
CA ARG A 122 -3.07 1.41 -21.92
C ARG A 122 -3.90 0.15 -21.70
N LYS A 123 -3.50 -0.72 -20.75
CA LYS A 123 -4.11 -2.03 -20.53
C LYS A 123 -4.65 -2.22 -19.12
N ALA A 124 -3.88 -1.88 -18.09
CA ALA A 124 -4.28 -2.18 -16.73
C ALA A 124 -3.71 -1.21 -15.70
N VAL A 125 -4.37 -1.18 -14.54
CA VAL A 125 -3.93 -0.45 -13.34
C VAL A 125 -4.02 -1.39 -12.14
N VAL A 126 -3.00 -1.34 -11.26
CA VAL A 126 -3.03 -1.97 -9.93
C VAL A 126 -2.62 -0.91 -8.91
N VAL A 127 -3.48 -0.65 -7.94
CA VAL A 127 -3.22 0.32 -6.87
C VAL A 127 -3.50 -0.28 -5.52
N SER A 128 -2.74 0.15 -4.50
CA SER A 128 -3.13 -0.06 -3.11
C SER A 128 -3.19 1.27 -2.37
N VAL A 129 -4.18 1.39 -1.51
CA VAL A 129 -4.49 2.60 -0.74
C VAL A 129 -4.76 2.25 0.71
N ALA A 130 -4.66 3.23 1.61
CA ALA A 130 -5.02 3.04 3.01
C ALA A 130 -6.50 2.70 3.14
N SER A 131 -6.81 1.69 3.98
CA SER A 131 -8.16 1.19 4.22
C SER A 131 -8.81 1.91 5.40
N ARG A 132 -9.99 2.53 5.19
CA ARG A 132 -10.74 3.20 6.26
C ARG A 132 -11.13 2.23 7.37
N LEU A 133 -11.72 1.11 7.03
CA LEU A 133 -12.15 0.13 8.01
C LEU A 133 -10.98 -0.72 8.54
N GLY A 134 -9.93 -0.90 7.74
CA GLY A 134 -8.72 -1.60 8.15
C GLY A 134 -7.91 -0.85 9.20
N PHE A 135 -7.86 0.48 9.13
CA PHE A 135 -7.21 1.32 10.14
C PHE A 135 -8.00 1.44 11.44
N PHE A 136 -9.32 1.37 11.38
CA PHE A 136 -10.17 1.66 12.53
C PHE A 136 -9.85 0.84 13.80
N PRO A 137 -9.55 -0.47 13.73
CA PRO A 137 -9.18 -1.25 14.92
C PRO A 137 -7.91 -0.79 15.64
N TYR A 138 -7.02 -0.03 14.99
CA TYR A 138 -5.80 0.47 15.65
C TYR A 138 -6.09 1.45 16.79
N TRP A 139 -7.21 2.17 16.76
CA TRP A 139 -7.64 2.99 17.90
C TRP A 139 -7.91 2.19 19.17
N TYR A 140 -8.31 0.92 19.01
CA TYR A 140 -8.66 0.05 20.13
C TYR A 140 -7.60 -0.99 20.45
N ASN A 141 -6.65 -1.19 19.54
CA ASN A 141 -5.55 -2.12 19.71
C ASN A 141 -4.26 -1.57 19.09
N PRO A 142 -3.64 -0.54 19.71
CA PRO A 142 -2.39 0.04 19.21
C PRO A 142 -1.24 -0.97 19.24
N ALA A 143 -1.31 -2.01 20.10
CA ALA A 143 -0.34 -3.11 20.14
C ALA A 143 -0.47 -4.08 18.95
N GLN A 144 -1.47 -3.94 18.10
CA GLN A 144 -1.69 -4.86 16.97
C GLN A 144 -0.48 -4.95 16.03
N LYS A 145 0.31 -3.88 15.87
CA LYS A 145 1.56 -3.92 15.08
C LYS A 145 2.56 -4.93 15.61
N HIS A 146 2.69 -5.08 16.92
CA HIS A 146 3.66 -5.97 17.55
C HIS A 146 3.38 -7.46 17.27
N GLN A 147 2.13 -7.85 17.11
CA GLN A 147 1.79 -9.23 16.79
C GLN A 147 2.23 -9.68 15.39
N TYR A 148 2.61 -8.73 14.52
CA TYR A 148 3.06 -9.01 13.17
C TYR A 148 4.59 -8.95 12.99
N LEU A 149 5.34 -8.60 14.03
CA LEU A 149 6.81 -8.62 13.98
C LEU A 149 7.32 -10.04 13.70
N VAL A 150 8.26 -10.17 12.76
CA VAL A 150 8.93 -11.44 12.45
C VAL A 150 9.84 -11.85 13.59
N ASP A 151 10.58 -10.88 14.14
CA ASP A 151 11.44 -11.03 15.30
C ASP A 151 11.02 -10.04 16.38
N GLN A 152 11.03 -10.48 17.65
CA GLN A 152 10.71 -9.62 18.78
C GLN A 152 11.92 -8.86 19.32
N ASP A 153 13.15 -9.28 18.95
CA ASP A 153 14.40 -8.58 19.26
C ASP A 153 14.68 -7.45 18.27
N VAL A 154 13.64 -6.67 17.92
CA VAL A 154 13.78 -5.55 17.02
C VAL A 154 14.39 -4.36 17.74
N ASP A 155 15.32 -3.68 17.07
CA ASP A 155 15.99 -2.47 17.55
C ASP A 155 15.00 -1.44 18.12
N ASP A 156 15.25 -0.97 19.32
CA ASP A 156 14.46 0.05 20.03
C ASP A 156 14.21 1.31 19.18
N SER A 157 15.08 1.60 18.21
CA SER A 157 14.89 2.72 17.27
C SER A 157 13.62 2.58 16.40
N ILE A 158 13.23 1.35 16.11
CA ILE A 158 12.00 1.04 15.35
C ILE A 158 10.80 1.00 16.31
N MET A 159 10.99 0.41 17.49
CA MET A 159 9.92 0.21 18.47
C MET A 159 9.39 1.53 19.06
N LYS A 160 10.21 2.60 19.07
CA LYS A 160 9.73 3.94 19.48
C LYS A 160 8.57 4.47 18.62
N TRP A 161 8.43 4.01 17.37
CA TRP A 161 7.32 4.38 16.49
C TRP A 161 6.03 3.56 16.75
N TYR A 162 6.18 2.42 17.46
CA TYR A 162 5.09 1.52 17.79
C TYR A 162 5.20 1.08 19.27
N PRO A 163 5.11 2.02 20.24
CA PRO A 163 5.28 1.69 21.64
C PRO A 163 4.19 0.70 22.10
N LEU A 164 4.59 -0.31 22.87
CA LEU A 164 3.61 -1.15 23.56
C LEU A 164 2.89 -0.32 24.62
N PRO A 165 1.56 -0.39 24.70
CA PRO A 165 0.84 0.20 25.81
C PRO A 165 1.25 -0.49 27.11
N THR A 166 1.54 0.30 28.14
CA THR A 166 1.69 -0.15 29.53
C THR A 166 0.32 -0.15 30.21
N ASP A 167 0.17 -0.83 31.35
CA ASP A 167 -1.06 -0.75 32.14
C ASP A 167 -1.44 0.69 32.46
N GLU A 168 -0.45 1.54 32.79
CA GLU A 168 -0.65 2.97 33.04
C GLU A 168 -1.19 3.71 31.81
N THR A 169 -0.73 3.37 30.60
CA THR A 169 -1.24 3.98 29.37
C THR A 169 -2.65 3.54 29.06
N TRP A 170 -3.05 2.30 29.42
CA TRP A 170 -4.43 1.84 29.28
C TRP A 170 -5.37 2.53 30.28
N GLU A 171 -4.97 2.72 31.54
CA GLU A 171 -5.77 3.44 32.54
C GLU A 171 -6.00 4.91 32.15
N GLY A 172 -5.01 5.54 31.52
CA GLY A 172 -5.08 6.92 31.01
C GLY A 172 -5.79 7.05 29.67
N TRP A 173 -5.94 5.95 28.94
CA TRP A 173 -6.51 5.99 27.59
C TRP A 173 -7.97 6.43 27.60
N ARG A 174 -8.29 7.40 26.74
CA ARG A 174 -9.66 7.88 26.50
C ARG A 174 -9.91 7.89 25.00
N PRO A 175 -10.98 7.25 24.52
CA PRO A 175 -11.33 7.30 23.12
C PRO A 175 -11.82 8.72 22.76
N ASP A 176 -11.24 9.28 21.71
CA ASP A 176 -11.81 10.46 21.06
C ASP A 176 -12.87 9.99 20.06
N PHE A 177 -14.12 9.90 20.52
CA PHE A 177 -15.22 9.45 19.68
C PHE A 177 -15.60 10.48 18.61
N GLU A 178 -15.31 11.76 18.80
CA GLU A 178 -15.56 12.79 17.78
C GLU A 178 -14.55 12.64 16.64
N ASP A 179 -13.26 12.44 16.95
CA ASP A 179 -12.22 12.19 15.95
C ASP A 179 -12.47 10.88 15.18
N GLN A 180 -12.87 9.82 15.89
CA GLN A 180 -13.22 8.53 15.27
C GLN A 180 -14.43 8.65 14.34
N ARG A 181 -15.44 9.42 14.72
CA ARG A 181 -16.60 9.69 13.86
C ARG A 181 -16.19 10.50 12.64
N ARG A 182 -15.42 11.58 12.84
CA ARG A 182 -14.87 12.37 11.74
C ARG A 182 -14.11 11.47 10.74
N PHE A 183 -13.25 10.59 11.23
CA PHE A 183 -12.52 9.65 10.38
C PHE A 183 -13.45 8.72 9.59
N LEU A 184 -14.46 8.12 10.24
CA LEU A 184 -15.43 7.25 9.57
C LEU A 184 -16.22 8.00 8.50
N ASP A 185 -16.59 9.25 8.76
CA ASP A 185 -17.39 10.06 7.84
C ASP A 185 -16.54 10.59 6.67
N THR A 186 -15.32 11.04 6.94
CA THR A 186 -14.47 11.76 5.95
C THR A 186 -13.40 10.90 5.31
N GLY A 187 -12.92 9.85 5.97
CA GLY A 187 -11.74 9.07 5.58
C GLY A 187 -10.41 9.73 5.92
N LEU A 188 -10.40 10.89 6.54
CA LEU A 188 -9.19 11.60 6.93
C LEU A 188 -8.70 11.09 8.29
N LEU A 189 -7.55 10.42 8.30
CA LEU A 189 -6.94 9.88 9.52
C LEU A 189 -6.51 11.03 10.45
N GLU A 190 -5.88 12.04 9.89
CA GLU A 190 -5.51 13.27 10.59
C GLU A 190 -6.40 14.44 10.11
N ASP A 191 -6.59 15.43 11.00
CA ASP A 191 -7.20 16.68 10.62
C ASP A 191 -6.20 17.52 9.81
N PRO A 192 -6.52 17.88 8.55
CA PRO A 192 -5.60 18.66 7.70
C PRO A 192 -5.16 19.97 8.32
N ASP A 193 -6.07 20.69 9.00
CA ASP A 193 -5.75 22.00 9.60
C ASP A 193 -4.75 21.83 10.75
N VAL A 194 -4.89 20.75 11.53
CA VAL A 194 -3.94 20.42 12.60
C VAL A 194 -2.58 20.05 12.03
N VAL A 195 -2.54 19.25 10.98
CA VAL A 195 -1.28 18.84 10.30
C VAL A 195 -0.56 20.07 9.74
N PHE A 196 -1.26 20.92 8.99
CA PHE A 196 -0.68 22.10 8.37
C PHE A 196 -0.19 23.09 9.43
N ALA A 197 -0.94 23.32 10.50
CA ALA A 197 -0.50 24.18 11.61
C ALA A 197 0.76 23.65 12.31
N LYS A 198 0.94 22.32 12.43
CA LYS A 198 2.18 21.72 12.92
C LYS A 198 3.35 21.95 11.97
N MET A 199 3.14 21.77 10.67
CA MET A 199 4.17 22.02 9.65
C MET A 199 4.62 23.49 9.65
N GLU A 200 3.70 24.42 9.78
CA GLU A 200 4.01 25.87 9.87
C GLU A 200 4.88 26.21 11.11
N ARG A 201 4.75 25.44 12.19
CA ARG A 201 5.63 25.57 13.38
C ARG A 201 6.97 24.85 13.23
N GLY A 202 7.26 24.24 12.06
CA GLY A 202 8.49 23.49 11.80
C GLY A 202 8.51 22.07 12.37
N GLU A 203 7.35 21.56 12.81
CA GLU A 203 7.21 20.17 13.21
C GLU A 203 7.13 19.24 11.97
N THR A 204 7.45 17.97 12.16
CA THR A 204 7.29 16.92 11.13
C THR A 204 6.19 15.94 11.54
N PRO A 205 4.90 16.34 11.41
CA PRO A 205 3.80 15.46 11.73
C PRO A 205 3.69 14.33 10.70
N TRP A 206 2.89 13.30 11.03
CA TRP A 206 2.45 12.35 10.02
C TRP A 206 1.66 13.10 8.93
N PRO A 207 1.85 12.77 7.65
CA PRO A 207 1.15 13.47 6.56
C PRO A 207 -0.35 13.23 6.62
N VAL A 208 -1.12 14.17 6.11
CA VAL A 208 -2.58 13.97 5.92
C VAL A 208 -2.80 12.71 5.11
N THR A 209 -3.50 11.75 5.71
CA THR A 209 -3.74 10.43 5.13
C THR A 209 -5.22 10.26 4.82
N TYR A 210 -5.54 10.04 3.54
CA TYR A 210 -6.89 9.70 3.11
C TYR A 210 -7.05 8.18 3.02
N CYS A 211 -7.97 7.65 3.81
CA CYS A 211 -8.29 6.23 3.86
C CYS A 211 -9.59 5.95 3.08
N PHE A 212 -9.52 5.04 2.14
CA PHE A 212 -10.63 4.71 1.24
C PHE A 212 -11.53 3.63 1.81
N LEU A 213 -12.84 3.71 1.49
CA LEU A 213 -13.71 2.55 1.45
C LEU A 213 -13.51 1.80 0.11
N PRO A 214 -13.66 0.47 0.08
CA PRO A 214 -13.49 -0.30 -1.16
C PRO A 214 -14.39 0.16 -2.31
N GLU A 215 -15.66 0.42 -2.01
CA GLU A 215 -16.64 0.88 -2.99
C GLU A 215 -16.33 2.29 -3.52
N GLU A 216 -15.74 3.16 -2.70
CA GLU A 216 -15.30 4.49 -3.12
C GLU A 216 -14.14 4.39 -4.09
N LEU A 217 -13.11 3.60 -3.77
CA LEU A 217 -11.97 3.35 -4.65
C LEU A 217 -12.42 2.76 -6.00
N ALA A 218 -13.28 1.74 -5.94
CA ALA A 218 -13.80 1.11 -7.16
C ALA A 218 -14.63 2.07 -8.01
N ARG A 219 -15.43 2.94 -7.39
CA ARG A 219 -16.22 3.96 -8.10
C ARG A 219 -15.31 4.93 -8.84
N VAL A 220 -14.31 5.51 -8.17
CA VAL A 220 -13.37 6.46 -8.79
C VAL A 220 -12.65 5.83 -9.99
N LEU A 221 -12.17 4.60 -9.85
CA LEU A 221 -11.47 3.90 -10.94
C LEU A 221 -12.40 3.58 -12.12
N ARG A 222 -13.65 3.16 -11.87
CA ARG A 222 -14.65 2.91 -12.95
C ARG A 222 -15.07 4.18 -13.66
N GLU A 223 -15.30 5.27 -12.93
CA GLU A 223 -15.60 6.58 -13.51
C GLU A 223 -14.46 7.10 -14.38
N ALA A 224 -13.21 6.77 -14.06
CA ALA A 224 -12.04 7.06 -14.88
C ALA A 224 -11.89 6.14 -16.11
N GLY A 225 -12.72 5.10 -16.25
CA GLY A 225 -12.75 4.20 -17.41
C GLY A 225 -12.08 2.84 -17.21
N LEU A 226 -11.78 2.45 -15.98
CA LEU A 226 -11.26 1.11 -15.66
C LEU A 226 -12.42 0.10 -15.61
N GLN A 227 -12.25 -1.05 -16.23
CA GLN A 227 -13.23 -2.13 -16.28
C GLN A 227 -12.77 -3.32 -15.43
N ASN A 228 -13.74 -4.20 -15.10
CA ASN A 228 -13.49 -5.42 -14.31
C ASN A 228 -12.70 -5.16 -13.03
N VAL A 229 -13.02 -4.04 -12.35
CA VAL A 229 -12.35 -3.64 -11.11
C VAL A 229 -12.58 -4.69 -10.03
N ARG A 230 -11.50 -5.34 -9.62
CA ARG A 230 -11.44 -6.28 -8.48
C ARG A 230 -10.91 -5.54 -7.27
N LEU A 231 -11.38 -5.94 -6.11
CA LEU A 231 -10.98 -5.38 -4.81
C LEU A 231 -10.53 -6.49 -3.89
N SER A 232 -9.55 -6.20 -3.05
CA SER A 232 -9.12 -7.09 -1.98
C SER A 232 -8.53 -6.31 -0.80
N GLY A 233 -8.55 -6.93 0.37
CA GLY A 233 -8.02 -6.36 1.60
C GLY A 233 -6.98 -7.28 2.24
N PRO A 234 -5.71 -7.24 1.79
CA PRO A 234 -4.66 -8.09 2.33
C PRO A 234 -4.57 -8.00 3.86
N GLY A 235 -4.53 -9.16 4.51
CA GLY A 235 -4.43 -9.22 5.96
C GLY A 235 -5.77 -9.30 6.70
N ALA A 236 -6.92 -9.30 6.03
CA ALA A 236 -8.22 -9.43 6.68
C ALA A 236 -8.32 -10.74 7.47
N LEU A 237 -7.86 -11.86 6.91
CA LEU A 237 -7.80 -13.13 7.62
C LEU A 237 -6.70 -13.13 8.69
N SER A 238 -5.49 -12.75 8.32
CA SER A 238 -4.31 -12.95 9.18
C SER A 238 -4.35 -12.12 10.46
N ARG A 239 -5.03 -10.96 10.46
CA ARG A 239 -5.17 -10.11 11.66
C ARG A 239 -5.92 -10.77 12.82
N THR A 240 -6.65 -11.87 12.57
CA THR A 240 -7.36 -12.65 13.58
C THR A 240 -6.53 -13.82 14.11
N ILE A 241 -5.37 -14.10 13.52
CA ILE A 241 -4.54 -15.26 13.83
C ILE A 241 -3.48 -14.88 14.90
N PRO A 242 -3.37 -15.62 16.01
CA PRO A 242 -2.32 -15.37 16.98
C PRO A 242 -0.92 -15.48 16.36
N GLN A 243 -0.01 -14.57 16.77
CA GLN A 243 1.34 -14.47 16.23
C GLN A 243 2.11 -15.80 16.13
N PRO A 244 2.14 -16.69 17.17
CA PRO A 244 2.90 -17.92 17.05
C PRO A 244 2.38 -18.84 15.95
N LEU A 245 1.06 -18.88 15.75
CA LEU A 245 0.45 -19.65 14.67
C LEU A 245 0.72 -19.01 13.31
N LEU A 246 0.59 -17.69 13.19
CA LEU A 246 0.88 -16.96 11.96
C LEU A 246 2.35 -17.17 11.52
N LYS A 247 3.30 -17.06 12.46
CA LYS A 247 4.72 -17.34 12.23
C LYS A 247 4.92 -18.78 11.72
N LYS A 248 4.27 -19.77 12.35
CA LYS A 248 4.34 -21.18 11.91
C LYS A 248 3.81 -21.35 10.48
N LEU A 249 2.69 -20.72 10.14
CA LEU A 249 2.08 -20.82 8.81
C LEU A 249 2.96 -20.19 7.73
N LEU A 250 3.53 -19.00 7.99
CA LEU A 250 4.32 -18.25 7.00
C LEU A 250 5.74 -18.77 6.79
N PHE A 251 6.36 -19.33 7.84
CA PHE A 251 7.76 -19.78 7.77
C PHE A 251 7.92 -21.31 7.63
N ASN A 252 6.82 -22.07 7.61
CA ASN A 252 6.85 -23.48 7.26
C ASN A 252 6.75 -23.66 5.73
N PRO A 253 7.75 -24.24 5.05
CA PRO A 253 7.75 -24.36 3.58
C PRO A 253 6.55 -25.11 3.02
N THR A 254 6.03 -26.12 3.76
CA THR A 254 4.90 -26.95 3.33
C THR A 254 3.56 -26.22 3.48
N LEU A 255 3.43 -25.35 4.48
CA LEU A 255 2.18 -24.67 4.82
C LEU A 255 2.05 -23.31 4.11
N ARG A 256 3.18 -22.60 3.90
CA ARG A 256 3.22 -21.22 3.45
C ARG A 256 2.36 -20.97 2.23
N GLN A 257 2.59 -21.72 1.14
CA GLN A 257 1.89 -21.46 -0.11
C GLN A 257 0.37 -21.69 0.04
N LYS A 258 -0.02 -22.78 0.68
CA LYS A 258 -1.43 -23.11 0.96
C LYS A 258 -2.11 -22.04 1.81
N PHE A 259 -1.39 -21.53 2.81
CA PHE A 259 -1.91 -20.47 3.66
C PHE A 259 -2.07 -19.15 2.90
N LEU A 260 -1.09 -18.76 2.09
CA LEU A 260 -1.17 -17.58 1.24
C LEU A 260 -2.30 -17.68 0.19
N ASP A 261 -2.58 -18.89 -0.32
CA ASP A 261 -3.71 -19.12 -1.23
C ASP A 261 -5.05 -18.87 -0.53
N ILE A 262 -5.21 -19.40 0.69
CA ILE A 262 -6.42 -19.16 1.52
C ILE A 262 -6.54 -17.68 1.90
N CYS A 263 -5.44 -17.02 2.28
CA CYS A 263 -5.47 -15.57 2.53
C CYS A 263 -5.97 -14.81 1.30
N TYR A 264 -5.46 -15.12 0.12
CA TYR A 264 -5.86 -14.44 -1.11
C TYR A 264 -7.36 -14.60 -1.41
N GLU A 265 -7.89 -15.82 -1.28
CA GLU A 265 -9.32 -16.10 -1.51
C GLU A 265 -10.20 -15.36 -0.49
N PHE A 266 -9.86 -15.47 0.80
CA PHE A 266 -10.61 -14.83 1.87
C PHE A 266 -10.56 -13.30 1.76
N ASP A 267 -9.37 -12.72 1.63
CA ASP A 267 -9.13 -11.29 1.61
C ASP A 267 -9.73 -10.61 0.35
N SER A 268 -9.98 -11.39 -0.71
CA SER A 268 -10.65 -10.93 -1.94
C SER A 268 -12.17 -11.03 -1.89
N HIS A 269 -12.75 -11.61 -0.82
CA HIS A 269 -14.19 -11.71 -0.72
C HIS A 269 -14.82 -10.33 -0.47
N PRO A 270 -15.88 -9.93 -1.21
CA PRO A 270 -16.46 -8.58 -1.10
C PRO A 270 -16.87 -8.17 0.31
N SER A 271 -17.28 -9.13 1.15
CA SER A 271 -17.70 -8.85 2.55
C SER A 271 -16.54 -8.47 3.48
N VAL A 272 -15.30 -8.72 3.10
CA VAL A 272 -14.13 -8.49 3.97
C VAL A 272 -13.02 -7.66 3.31
N CYS A 273 -13.11 -7.34 2.02
CA CYS A 273 -12.07 -6.59 1.30
C CYS A 273 -11.78 -5.19 1.90
N GLY A 274 -12.72 -4.62 2.66
CA GLY A 274 -12.51 -3.40 3.44
C GLY A 274 -11.82 -3.61 4.79
N MET A 275 -11.70 -4.87 5.22
CA MET A 275 -11.14 -5.23 6.53
C MET A 275 -9.67 -5.67 6.45
N GLY A 276 -9.03 -5.42 5.32
CA GLY A 276 -7.57 -5.56 5.20
C GLY A 276 -6.86 -4.86 6.35
N LYS A 277 -5.67 -5.29 6.69
CA LYS A 277 -4.98 -4.78 7.89
C LYS A 277 -4.92 -3.24 7.90
N ASP A 278 -4.46 -2.63 6.84
CA ASP A 278 -4.41 -1.18 6.65
C ASP A 278 -4.52 -0.79 5.16
N THR A 279 -4.83 -1.75 4.30
CA THR A 279 -4.74 -1.58 2.85
C THR A 279 -5.97 -2.14 2.14
N VAL A 280 -6.46 -1.40 1.14
CA VAL A 280 -7.33 -1.90 0.08
C VAL A 280 -6.55 -1.92 -1.22
N VAL A 281 -6.60 -3.03 -1.92
CA VAL A 281 -6.01 -3.19 -3.26
C VAL A 281 -7.13 -3.16 -4.29
N ALA A 282 -6.89 -2.45 -5.39
CA ALA A 282 -7.74 -2.49 -6.57
C ALA A 282 -6.90 -2.80 -7.81
N SER A 283 -7.40 -3.70 -8.64
CA SER A 283 -6.86 -4.00 -9.97
C SER A 283 -7.97 -3.98 -11.01
N GLY A 284 -7.63 -3.62 -12.25
CA GLY A 284 -8.59 -3.65 -13.35
C GLY A 284 -7.93 -3.42 -14.70
N VAL A 285 -8.70 -3.65 -15.76
CA VAL A 285 -8.24 -3.50 -17.14
C VAL A 285 -8.92 -2.32 -17.82
N LYS A 286 -8.24 -1.74 -18.80
CA LYS A 286 -8.81 -0.69 -19.63
C LYS A 286 -9.56 -1.32 -20.80
N GLY A 287 -10.75 -0.81 -21.08
CA GLY A 287 -11.57 -1.26 -22.21
C GLY A 287 -11.06 -0.78 -23.55
#